data_086ed55885b22f996c76b2c93afc5b75
#
_entry.id   086ed55885b22f996c76b2c93afc5b75
#
_cell.length_a   1.000
_cell.length_b   1.000
_cell.length_c   1.000
_cell.angle_alpha   90.00
_cell.angle_beta   90.00
_cell.angle_gamma   90.00
#
_symmetry.space_group_name_H-M   'P 1'
#
loop_
_entity.id
_entity.type
_entity.pdbx_description
1 polymer ?
#
loop_
_entity_poly.entity_id
_entity_poly.type
_entity_poly.pdbx_seq_one_letter_code
_entity_poly.pdbx_strand_id
1 'polypeptide(L)'
;MKTLSKIIALVAILLGSAFGADAQLPSVQLKDLNGKVVDTSTLQNDGKPFIISFWATWCKPCRRELKAINEYYQDWQDETGMKLIVVSIDEAQNVTKVKPVVDASGWEYEVLLDPNGDFKRAMGVQNVPHTVVVDGKGNIVESHQGYTEGSEEHLIELIRKLNAEAK
;
A
#
# COMPACT_ATOMS: atom_id res chain seq x y z
N MET A 1 -56.97 14.60 39.23
CA MET A 1 -57.26 15.20 37.91
C MET A 1 -56.03 15.88 37.37
N LYS A 2 -55.53 15.40 36.24
CA LYS A 2 -54.83 16.19 35.23
C LYS A 2 -53.52 16.82 35.71
N THR A 3 -52.35 16.43 35.33
CA THR A 3 -51.90 16.35 33.93
C THR A 3 -50.64 15.51 33.87
N LEU A 4 -50.80 14.31 33.39
CA LEU A 4 -49.70 13.53 32.85
C LEU A 4 -49.48 14.04 31.42
N SER A 5 -48.66 15.05 31.28
CA SER A 5 -48.46 15.64 29.95
C SER A 5 -46.97 15.80 29.69
N LYS A 6 -46.53 14.98 28.76
CA LYS A 6 -45.49 15.31 27.80
C LYS A 6 -44.06 15.55 28.33
N ILE A 7 -43.44 14.51 28.77
CA ILE A 7 -42.01 14.39 28.57
C ILE A 7 -41.80 13.28 27.52
N ILE A 8 -42.11 13.62 26.29
CA ILE A 8 -41.54 12.92 25.14
C ILE A 8 -40.13 13.44 25.07
N ALA A 9 -39.28 12.74 25.82
CA ALA A 9 -37.84 12.93 25.67
C ALA A 9 -37.48 12.68 24.23
N LEU A 10 -37.03 13.74 23.59
CA LEU A 10 -36.37 13.70 22.30
C LEU A 10 -35.08 12.91 22.48
N VAL A 11 -35.18 11.59 22.32
CA VAL A 11 -34.01 10.75 22.10
C VAL A 11 -33.53 11.08 20.70
N ALA A 12 -32.73 12.13 20.60
CA ALA A 12 -31.91 12.37 19.45
C ALA A 12 -30.97 11.17 19.34
N ILE A 13 -31.35 10.25 18.49
CA ILE A 13 -30.43 9.20 18.01
C ILE A 13 -29.33 9.94 17.27
N LEU A 14 -28.28 10.25 18.00
CA LEU A 14 -26.97 10.52 17.42
C LEU A 14 -26.54 9.23 16.73
N LEU A 15 -27.02 9.03 15.52
CA LEU A 15 -26.35 8.18 14.54
C LEU A 15 -25.00 8.84 14.29
N GLY A 16 -24.07 8.57 15.21
CA GLY A 16 -22.68 8.83 14.99
C GLY A 16 -22.30 8.05 13.74
N SER A 17 -22.19 8.76 12.62
CA SER A 17 -21.44 8.27 11.48
C SER A 17 -20.07 7.91 12.04
N ALA A 18 -19.83 6.63 12.26
CA ALA A 18 -18.48 6.12 12.41
C ALA A 18 -17.81 6.38 11.05
N PHE A 19 -17.26 7.57 10.89
CA PHE A 19 -16.23 7.78 9.91
C PHE A 19 -15.14 6.81 10.32
N GLY A 20 -15.00 5.72 9.57
CA GLY A 20 -13.80 4.92 9.63
C GLY A 20 -12.64 5.90 9.48
N ALA A 21 -11.77 5.99 10.47
CA ALA A 21 -10.56 6.78 10.34
C ALA A 21 -9.84 6.25 9.10
N ASP A 22 -9.76 7.06 8.05
CA ASP A 22 -9.02 6.71 6.85
C ASP A 22 -7.58 6.41 7.30
N ALA A 23 -7.16 5.15 7.17
CA ALA A 23 -5.86 4.71 7.59
C ALA A 23 -4.82 5.29 6.63
N GLN A 24 -4.06 6.27 7.10
CA GLN A 24 -2.98 6.89 6.33
C GLN A 24 -1.65 6.18 6.57
N LEU A 25 -0.71 6.40 5.65
CA LEU A 25 0.63 5.84 5.79
C LEU A 25 1.37 6.45 6.99
N PRO A 26 1.97 5.63 7.86
CA PRO A 26 2.77 6.12 8.98
C PRO A 26 4.05 6.80 8.47
N SER A 27 4.55 7.77 9.23
CA SER A 27 5.82 8.43 8.95
C SER A 27 7.00 7.61 9.45
N VAL A 28 7.79 7.09 8.53
CA VAL A 28 9.04 6.38 8.78
C VAL A 28 10.08 6.83 7.76
N GLN A 29 11.33 7.05 8.21
CA GLN A 29 12.41 7.45 7.31
C GLN A 29 13.08 6.20 6.72
N LEU A 30 12.90 5.98 5.43
CA LEU A 30 13.56 4.92 4.66
C LEU A 30 14.59 5.52 3.71
N LYS A 31 15.39 4.66 3.08
CA LYS A 31 16.30 5.07 2.00
C LYS A 31 15.92 4.38 0.71
N ASP A 32 16.06 5.10 -0.40
CA ASP A 32 16.03 4.48 -1.73
C ASP A 32 17.36 3.77 -2.05
N LEU A 33 17.45 3.16 -3.23
CA LEU A 33 18.66 2.47 -3.70
C LEU A 33 19.88 3.40 -3.89
N ASN A 34 19.67 4.72 -3.94
CA ASN A 34 20.70 5.73 -4.09
C ASN A 34 21.10 6.37 -2.75
N GLY A 35 20.47 5.93 -1.65
CA GLY A 35 20.71 6.44 -0.30
C GLY A 35 19.94 7.71 0.04
N LYS A 36 19.04 8.19 -0.83
CA LYS A 36 18.17 9.32 -0.55
C LYS A 36 17.14 8.91 0.51
N VAL A 37 16.98 9.75 1.52
CA VAL A 37 15.97 9.56 2.58
C VAL A 37 14.58 9.94 2.05
N VAL A 38 13.61 9.08 2.31
CA VAL A 38 12.19 9.24 1.95
C VAL A 38 11.35 9.02 3.19
N ASP A 39 10.47 9.97 3.51
CA ASP A 39 9.45 9.80 4.54
C ASP A 39 8.24 9.07 3.95
N THR A 40 7.88 7.92 4.53
CA THR A 40 6.80 7.09 4.00
C THR A 40 5.42 7.74 4.04
N SER A 41 5.20 8.71 4.94
CA SER A 41 3.95 9.50 4.98
C SER A 41 3.80 10.45 3.78
N THR A 42 4.88 10.71 3.05
CA THR A 42 4.88 11.58 1.86
C THR A 42 4.76 10.81 0.54
N LEU A 43 4.67 9.47 0.61
CA LEU A 43 4.50 8.65 -0.59
C LEU A 43 3.18 8.99 -1.27
N GLN A 44 3.23 9.23 -2.57
CA GLN A 44 2.08 9.66 -3.35
C GLN A 44 2.30 9.37 -4.86
N ASN A 45 1.26 9.54 -5.65
CA ASN A 45 1.27 9.34 -7.08
C ASN A 45 0.43 10.41 -7.82
N ASP A 46 0.71 11.69 -7.55
CA ASP A 46 0.06 12.84 -8.21
C ASP A 46 -1.48 12.77 -8.18
N GLY A 47 -2.04 12.39 -7.02
CA GLY A 47 -3.48 12.26 -6.84
C GLY A 47 -4.09 10.98 -7.43
N LYS A 48 -3.28 10.06 -7.94
CA LYS A 48 -3.69 8.75 -8.45
C LYS A 48 -3.41 7.67 -7.42
N PRO A 49 -4.14 6.55 -7.47
CA PRO A 49 -3.85 5.41 -6.60
C PRO A 49 -2.48 4.78 -6.91
N PHE A 50 -1.91 4.14 -5.89
CA PHE A 50 -0.64 3.43 -6.00
C PHE A 50 -0.60 2.19 -5.12
N ILE A 51 0.38 1.35 -5.34
CA ILE A 51 0.56 0.09 -4.64
C ILE A 51 1.88 0.13 -3.88
N ILE A 52 1.88 -0.39 -2.64
CA ILE A 52 3.09 -0.67 -1.86
C ILE A 52 3.17 -2.18 -1.68
N SER A 53 4.27 -2.82 -2.08
CA SER A 53 4.51 -4.25 -1.85
C SER A 53 5.75 -4.44 -0.98
N PHE A 54 5.56 -5.10 0.18
CA PHE A 54 6.64 -5.53 1.06
C PHE A 54 7.18 -6.87 0.57
N TRP A 55 8.50 -6.93 0.38
CA TRP A 55 9.18 -8.09 -0.18
C TRP A 55 10.57 -8.29 0.41
N ALA A 56 11.24 -9.38 0.06
CA ALA A 56 12.65 -9.59 0.35
C ALA A 56 13.33 -10.41 -0.75
N THR A 57 14.63 -10.29 -0.87
CA THR A 57 15.43 -11.02 -1.89
C THR A 57 15.33 -12.54 -1.75
N TRP A 58 15.17 -13.04 -0.52
CA TRP A 58 15.01 -14.46 -0.19
C TRP A 58 13.57 -14.97 -0.32
N CYS A 59 12.59 -14.09 -0.52
CA CYS A 59 11.18 -14.42 -0.59
C CYS A 59 10.78 -14.86 -2.02
N LYS A 60 10.69 -16.16 -2.27
CA LYS A 60 10.31 -16.69 -3.59
C LYS A 60 8.91 -16.25 -4.06
N PRO A 61 7.82 -16.32 -3.25
CA PRO A 61 6.51 -15.85 -3.69
C PRO A 61 6.48 -14.36 -3.97
N CYS A 62 7.22 -13.52 -3.22
CA CYS A 62 7.34 -12.10 -3.50
C CYS A 62 7.93 -11.84 -4.90
N ARG A 63 9.00 -12.54 -5.23
CA ARG A 63 9.66 -12.40 -6.53
C ARG A 63 8.77 -12.88 -7.69
N ARG A 64 7.90 -13.88 -7.46
CA ARG A 64 6.90 -14.30 -8.45
C ARG A 64 5.83 -13.24 -8.67
N GLU A 65 5.29 -12.67 -7.58
CA GLU A 65 4.33 -11.56 -7.65
C GLU A 65 4.91 -10.37 -8.43
N LEU A 66 6.08 -9.89 -8.02
CA LEU A 66 6.73 -8.75 -8.66
C LEU A 66 7.09 -9.01 -10.13
N LYS A 67 7.46 -10.25 -10.47
CA LYS A 67 7.68 -10.64 -11.86
C LYS A 67 6.38 -10.61 -12.67
N ALA A 68 5.29 -11.16 -12.14
CA ALA A 68 4.00 -11.17 -12.82
C ALA A 68 3.48 -9.74 -13.06
N ILE A 69 3.58 -8.87 -12.05
CA ILE A 69 3.26 -7.44 -12.22
C ILE A 69 4.15 -6.80 -13.29
N ASN A 70 5.44 -7.11 -13.32
CA ASN A 70 6.39 -6.52 -14.27
C ASN A 70 6.05 -6.83 -15.73
N GLU A 71 5.44 -7.98 -16.01
CA GLU A 71 5.04 -8.37 -17.37
C GLU A 71 4.00 -7.40 -17.97
N TYR A 72 3.20 -6.75 -17.14
CA TYR A 72 2.13 -5.83 -17.55
C TYR A 72 2.33 -4.39 -17.04
N TYR A 73 3.40 -4.11 -16.30
CA TYR A 73 3.55 -2.86 -15.56
C TYR A 73 3.48 -1.62 -16.41
N GLN A 74 4.15 -1.64 -17.59
CA GLN A 74 4.12 -0.51 -18.50
C GLN A 74 2.70 -0.27 -19.06
N ASP A 75 2.02 -1.34 -19.49
CA ASP A 75 0.65 -1.24 -20.02
C ASP A 75 -0.31 -0.70 -18.94
N TRP A 76 -0.16 -1.15 -17.71
CA TRP A 76 -0.96 -0.67 -16.57
C TRP A 76 -0.66 0.79 -16.20
N GLN A 77 0.60 1.21 -16.31
CA GLN A 77 0.96 2.62 -16.13
C GLN A 77 0.35 3.50 -17.21
N ASP A 78 0.44 3.09 -18.45
CA ASP A 78 -0.10 3.83 -19.60
C ASP A 78 -1.63 3.95 -19.50
N GLU A 79 -2.30 2.88 -19.05
CA GLU A 79 -3.76 2.84 -18.88
C GLU A 79 -4.24 3.66 -17.68
N THR A 80 -3.62 3.48 -16.54
CA THR A 80 -4.16 3.95 -15.25
C THR A 80 -3.32 5.01 -14.57
N GLY A 81 -2.07 5.16 -14.99
CA GLY A 81 -1.09 5.99 -14.29
C GLY A 81 -0.69 5.44 -12.92
N MET A 82 -0.93 4.15 -12.67
CA MET A 82 -0.55 3.53 -11.40
C MET A 82 0.96 3.58 -11.16
N LYS A 83 1.33 3.52 -9.89
CA LYS A 83 2.71 3.42 -9.43
C LYS A 83 2.84 2.22 -8.49
N LEU A 84 3.95 1.49 -8.60
CA LEU A 84 4.33 0.46 -7.64
C LEU A 84 5.58 0.90 -6.87
N ILE A 85 5.48 0.89 -5.56
CA ILE A 85 6.58 1.13 -4.63
C ILE A 85 6.87 -0.19 -3.93
N VAL A 86 8.07 -0.72 -4.06
CA VAL A 86 8.45 -1.96 -3.40
C VAL A 86 9.36 -1.67 -2.20
N VAL A 87 9.02 -2.22 -1.05
CA VAL A 87 9.75 -2.01 0.20
C VAL A 87 10.45 -3.30 0.57
N SER A 88 11.79 -3.31 0.45
CA SER A 88 12.57 -4.46 0.88
C SER A 88 12.70 -4.49 2.39
N ILE A 89 12.38 -5.65 2.97
CA ILE A 89 12.61 -5.95 4.39
C ILE A 89 13.88 -6.76 4.62
N ASP A 90 14.77 -6.80 3.63
CA ASP A 90 16.09 -7.42 3.82
C ASP A 90 16.85 -6.71 4.93
N GLU A 91 17.25 -7.46 5.94
CA GLU A 91 18.00 -6.92 7.07
C GLU A 91 19.39 -6.41 6.67
N ALA A 92 20.05 -5.65 7.55
CA ALA A 92 21.30 -4.95 7.29
C ALA A 92 22.40 -5.81 6.62
N GLN A 93 22.50 -7.10 6.99
CA GLN A 93 23.46 -8.03 6.41
C GLN A 93 23.11 -8.46 4.97
N ASN A 94 21.87 -8.27 4.52
CA ASN A 94 21.38 -8.68 3.20
C ASN A 94 20.97 -7.51 2.30
N VAL A 95 20.82 -6.31 2.86
CA VAL A 95 20.32 -5.13 2.12
C VAL A 95 21.12 -4.83 0.85
N THR A 96 22.41 -5.12 0.84
CA THR A 96 23.27 -4.95 -0.34
C THR A 96 22.92 -5.87 -1.52
N LYS A 97 22.14 -6.93 -1.27
CA LYS A 97 21.66 -7.85 -2.32
C LYS A 97 20.45 -7.30 -3.08
N VAL A 98 19.76 -6.30 -2.52
CA VAL A 98 18.52 -5.78 -3.09
C VAL A 98 18.76 -5.18 -4.47
N LYS A 99 19.67 -4.22 -4.58
CA LYS A 99 19.96 -3.57 -5.86
C LYS A 99 20.35 -4.55 -6.97
N PRO A 100 21.29 -5.50 -6.77
CA PRO A 100 21.60 -6.51 -7.78
C PRO A 100 20.39 -7.35 -8.22
N VAL A 101 19.47 -7.69 -7.31
CA VAL A 101 18.24 -8.44 -7.67
C VAL A 101 17.31 -7.58 -8.50
N VAL A 102 17.11 -6.32 -8.14
CA VAL A 102 16.27 -5.36 -8.88
C VAL A 102 16.81 -5.17 -10.29
N ASP A 103 18.13 -4.89 -10.41
CA ASP A 103 18.79 -4.66 -11.69
C ASP A 103 18.71 -5.90 -12.60
N ALA A 104 18.99 -7.09 -12.05
CA ALA A 104 18.92 -8.35 -12.80
C ALA A 104 17.49 -8.74 -13.22
N SER A 105 16.47 -8.25 -12.51
CA SER A 105 15.06 -8.49 -12.82
C SER A 105 14.49 -7.47 -13.81
N GLY A 106 15.21 -6.39 -14.11
CA GLY A 106 14.75 -5.32 -14.97
C GLY A 106 13.55 -4.55 -14.40
N TRP A 107 13.42 -4.49 -13.08
CA TRP A 107 12.32 -3.78 -12.44
C TRP A 107 12.57 -2.28 -12.40
N GLU A 108 11.63 -1.51 -12.92
CA GLU A 108 11.64 -0.04 -12.93
C GLU A 108 10.80 0.57 -11.79
N TYR A 109 10.50 -0.22 -10.77
CA TYR A 109 9.75 0.19 -9.60
C TYR A 109 10.55 1.16 -8.73
N GLU A 110 9.87 2.03 -8.00
CA GLU A 110 10.48 2.72 -6.88
C GLU A 110 10.80 1.72 -5.76
N VAL A 111 12.04 1.69 -5.32
CA VAL A 111 12.52 0.73 -4.31
C VAL A 111 12.95 1.47 -3.06
N LEU A 112 12.38 1.09 -1.93
CA LEU A 112 12.76 1.57 -0.60
C LEU A 112 13.33 0.42 0.23
N LEU A 113 14.23 0.75 1.14
CA LEU A 113 14.93 -0.18 2.00
C LEU A 113 14.50 0.02 3.46
N ASP A 114 13.99 -1.03 4.07
CA ASP A 114 13.54 -1.09 5.48
C ASP A 114 14.34 -2.15 6.29
N PRO A 115 15.68 -1.97 6.41
CA PRO A 115 16.55 -2.99 6.99
C PRO A 115 16.31 -3.26 8.48
N ASN A 116 15.65 -2.33 9.16
CA ASN A 116 15.25 -2.46 10.57
C ASN A 116 13.81 -2.96 10.73
N GLY A 117 13.04 -3.03 9.66
CA GLY A 117 11.62 -3.37 9.69
C GLY A 117 10.75 -2.32 10.37
N ASP A 118 11.16 -1.05 10.37
CA ASP A 118 10.43 0.02 11.05
C ASP A 118 9.09 0.30 10.35
N PHE A 119 9.11 0.43 9.04
CA PHE A 119 7.90 0.64 8.25
C PHE A 119 7.03 -0.63 8.21
N LYS A 120 7.67 -1.79 8.06
CA LYS A 120 7.01 -3.09 8.18
C LYS A 120 6.17 -3.19 9.47
N ARG A 121 6.78 -2.84 10.63
CA ARG A 121 6.08 -2.86 11.93
C ARG A 121 4.98 -1.83 12.01
N ALA A 122 5.26 -0.60 11.58
CA ALA A 122 4.29 0.50 11.60
C ALA A 122 3.04 0.18 10.75
N MET A 123 3.20 -0.55 9.66
CA MET A 123 2.13 -1.03 8.79
C MET A 123 1.47 -2.34 9.27
N GLY A 124 1.92 -2.92 10.37
CA GLY A 124 1.38 -4.18 10.90
C GLY A 124 1.66 -5.41 10.04
N VAL A 125 2.63 -5.32 9.13
CA VAL A 125 3.00 -6.42 8.22
C VAL A 125 3.67 -7.55 8.98
N GLN A 126 3.06 -8.73 8.96
CA GLN A 126 3.59 -9.92 9.63
C GLN A 126 4.51 -10.70 8.71
N ASN A 127 4.05 -11.07 7.52
CA ASN A 127 4.77 -11.87 6.56
C ASN A 127 4.75 -11.21 5.17
N VAL A 128 5.70 -11.60 4.33
CA VAL A 128 5.80 -11.16 2.93
C VAL A 128 5.49 -12.33 1.97
N PRO A 129 4.98 -12.07 0.77
CA PRO A 129 4.59 -10.76 0.26
C PRO A 129 3.40 -10.17 1.01
N HIS A 130 3.40 -8.85 1.15
CA HIS A 130 2.28 -8.13 1.71
C HIS A 130 2.07 -6.87 0.88
N THR A 131 0.89 -6.75 0.31
CA THR A 131 0.57 -5.71 -0.67
C THR A 131 -0.53 -4.81 -0.14
N VAL A 132 -0.33 -3.52 -0.28
CA VAL A 132 -1.23 -2.46 0.19
C VAL A 132 -1.60 -1.58 -1.00
N VAL A 133 -2.89 -1.32 -1.19
CA VAL A 133 -3.38 -0.37 -2.17
C VAL A 133 -3.76 0.92 -1.47
N VAL A 134 -3.26 2.03 -1.99
CA VAL A 134 -3.47 3.39 -1.46
C VAL A 134 -4.20 4.20 -2.52
N ASP A 135 -5.24 4.92 -2.13
CA ASP A 135 -5.98 5.79 -3.03
C ASP A 135 -5.22 7.10 -3.35
N GLY A 136 -5.75 7.90 -4.26
CA GLY A 136 -5.14 9.18 -4.64
C GLY A 136 -5.12 10.25 -3.54
N LYS A 137 -5.78 10.00 -2.40
CA LYS A 137 -5.79 10.87 -1.22
C LYS A 137 -4.82 10.41 -0.13
N GLY A 138 -4.14 9.28 -0.33
CA GLY A 138 -3.21 8.69 0.63
C GLY A 138 -3.86 7.74 1.64
N ASN A 139 -5.12 7.35 1.44
CA ASN A 139 -5.79 6.40 2.34
C ASN A 139 -5.52 4.97 1.91
N ILE A 140 -5.27 4.10 2.86
CA ILE A 140 -5.14 2.66 2.64
C ILE A 140 -6.54 2.09 2.40
N VAL A 141 -6.78 1.56 1.20
CA VAL A 141 -8.09 1.03 0.80
C VAL A 141 -8.14 -0.49 0.80
N GLU A 142 -6.99 -1.14 0.65
CA GLU A 142 -6.87 -2.60 0.74
C GLU A 142 -5.48 -3.01 1.24
N SER A 143 -5.43 -4.13 1.93
CA SER A 143 -4.20 -4.75 2.41
C SER A 143 -4.38 -6.26 2.43
N HIS A 144 -3.49 -7.00 1.77
CA HIS A 144 -3.52 -8.45 1.78
C HIS A 144 -2.12 -9.05 1.90
N GLN A 145 -2.08 -10.29 2.38
CA GLN A 145 -0.85 -11.05 2.59
C GLN A 145 -0.84 -12.29 1.70
N GLY A 146 0.33 -12.61 1.17
CA GLY A 146 0.53 -13.77 0.32
C GLY A 146 0.31 -13.46 -1.15
N TYR A 147 0.73 -14.40 -2.00
CA TYR A 147 0.58 -14.33 -3.45
C TYR A 147 0.08 -15.66 -3.99
N THR A 148 -0.95 -15.60 -4.79
CA THR A 148 -1.43 -16.69 -5.65
C THR A 148 -1.38 -16.20 -7.10
N GLU A 149 -0.94 -17.03 -8.01
CA GLU A 149 -0.87 -16.69 -9.43
C GLU A 149 -2.22 -16.19 -9.95
N GLY A 150 -2.21 -15.04 -10.61
CA GLY A 150 -3.41 -14.32 -11.07
C GLY A 150 -3.97 -13.31 -10.07
N SER A 151 -3.49 -13.27 -8.81
CA SER A 151 -3.98 -12.26 -7.84
C SER A 151 -3.53 -10.84 -8.16
N GLU A 152 -2.53 -10.66 -9.00
CA GLU A 152 -2.11 -9.37 -9.53
C GLU A 152 -3.19 -8.70 -10.38
N GLU A 153 -4.07 -9.48 -11.03
CA GLU A 153 -5.19 -8.94 -11.79
C GLU A 153 -6.18 -8.18 -10.90
N HIS A 154 -6.40 -8.68 -9.68
CA HIS A 154 -7.24 -7.98 -8.70
C HIS A 154 -6.70 -6.59 -8.36
N LEU A 155 -5.38 -6.45 -8.26
CA LEU A 155 -4.74 -5.16 -7.96
C LEU A 155 -5.06 -4.12 -9.05
N ILE A 156 -4.90 -4.48 -10.32
CA ILE A 156 -5.18 -3.53 -11.41
C ILE A 156 -6.68 -3.23 -11.54
N GLU A 157 -7.55 -4.19 -11.30
CA GLU A 157 -9.00 -3.95 -11.27
C GLU A 157 -9.38 -2.95 -10.18
N LEU A 158 -8.81 -3.08 -8.98
CA LEU A 158 -9.03 -2.12 -7.89
C LEU A 158 -8.50 -0.73 -8.25
N ILE A 159 -7.32 -0.61 -8.85
CA ILE A 159 -6.77 0.66 -9.35
C ILE A 159 -7.70 1.30 -10.38
N ARG A 160 -8.24 0.54 -11.33
CA ARG A 160 -9.22 1.02 -12.32
C ARG A 160 -10.46 1.58 -11.66
N LYS A 161 -10.99 0.86 -10.67
CA LYS A 161 -12.15 1.28 -9.90
C LYS A 161 -11.90 2.60 -9.15
N LEU A 162 -10.79 2.70 -8.43
CA LEU A 162 -10.41 3.92 -7.70
C LEU A 162 -10.24 5.13 -8.62
N ASN A 163 -9.67 4.93 -9.80
CA ASN A 163 -9.54 5.99 -10.82
C ASN A 163 -10.91 6.43 -11.37
N ALA A 164 -11.88 5.52 -11.47
CA ALA A 164 -13.23 5.86 -11.93
C ALA A 164 -14.02 6.64 -10.87
N GLU A 165 -13.81 6.33 -9.59
CA GLU A 165 -14.47 7.00 -8.45
C GLU A 165 -13.89 8.40 -8.17
N ALA A 166 -12.66 8.68 -8.62
CA ALA A 166 -11.98 9.97 -8.43
C ALA A 166 -12.37 11.05 -9.47
N LYS A 167 -13.13 10.69 -10.50
CA LYS A 167 -13.64 11.61 -11.56
C LYS A 167 -14.95 12.21 -11.19
#